data_23c578abba397dbcd3ea9b92ebbcd643
#
_entry.id   23c578abba397dbcd3ea9b92ebbcd643
#
_cell.length_a   1.000
_cell.length_b   1.000
_cell.length_c   1.000
_cell.angle_alpha   90.00
_cell.angle_beta   90.00
_cell.angle_gamma   90.00
#
_symmetry.space_group_name_H-M   'P 1'
#
loop_
_entity.id
_entity.type
_entity.pdbx_description
1 polymer ?
#
loop_
_entity_poly.entity_id
_entity_poly.type
_entity_poly.pdbx_seq_one_letter_code
_entity_poly.pdbx_strand_id
1 'polypeptide(L)'
;MLAGNWPYYTGEPHPADEMLTARLHSSTRSGNDDEECCDRTSQEQQQLGNESRCHRWHESENTKLRKCQGNGGGRGLASSTRCKLECLSSGLEGRAGGRPLALLMDQLQHPCVDAGLDVPSLLTWKSVEQHPEHKVIDHIVLGKGQPGGSWQSMDPNVLTISLNRWMSLPDLDIRQWEMLVESEELQKANSTEGKPSCMYYAFQEKPSACKTASRISVGTVAAYYKDYVRRKKLEQYFRCETVVTSVRPCCDSRHHHPQQQQQQQQQQQDRYGWIVDGFDKQTGKPFRYRCKRVVLATGTIDLSNQLGIAGEDSQLDWVTHDLNKLESRLAHLISHQQHANEVEERRQPIDPVLVIGSGLSAADAIMAVRFHGIPVLHAFRDSSNEWNKSNDEKIRTIYDRLQGLPSSMYPEYHKVYEMMADGGTNYPLYKALPGYTLLGLTANDTDFIDGAGFEKHPMVTLVDPDGCAHAFRVSAVAILIGYKPDLSYLKADGIGLGKYFEKPIDGKSNPIEVDDFTYEVTKAPRSGLYALGPLVGDNFVRYILGGAFAILVHILNTSSPSFT
;
A
#
# COMPACT_ATOMS: atom_id res chain seq x y z
N MET A 1 6.26 -1.53 16.42
CA MET A 1 5.44 -1.90 17.58
C MET A 1 5.88 -3.20 18.24
N LEU A 2 6.06 -4.31 17.52
CA LEU A 2 6.51 -5.59 18.12
C LEU A 2 7.87 -5.49 18.85
N ALA A 3 8.72 -4.55 18.43
CA ALA A 3 9.99 -4.25 19.09
C ALA A 3 9.86 -3.36 20.35
N GLY A 4 8.66 -3.18 20.89
CA GLY A 4 8.43 -2.46 22.15
C GLY A 4 8.28 -0.94 22.03
N ASN A 5 8.10 -0.39 20.84
CA ASN A 5 7.77 1.02 20.66
C ASN A 5 6.25 1.18 20.51
N TRP A 6 5.58 1.75 21.54
CA TRP A 6 4.12 1.78 21.64
C TRP A 6 3.55 3.20 21.66
N PRO A 7 2.31 3.38 21.11
CA PRO A 7 1.66 4.68 21.08
C PRO A 7 1.01 5.03 22.43
N TYR A 8 1.10 6.30 22.79
CA TYR A 8 0.44 6.93 23.92
C TYR A 8 -0.33 8.15 23.45
N TYR A 9 -1.53 8.33 23.97
CA TYR A 9 -2.30 9.54 23.71
C TYR A 9 -1.66 10.73 24.44
N THR A 10 -1.51 11.86 23.73
CA THR A 10 -0.88 13.07 24.28
C THR A 10 -1.69 13.77 25.36
N GLY A 11 -3.00 13.52 25.41
CA GLY A 11 -3.94 14.26 26.26
C GLY A 11 -4.53 15.51 25.60
N GLU A 12 -4.05 15.88 24.40
CA GLU A 12 -4.56 17.03 23.67
C GLU A 12 -5.91 16.69 22.99
N PRO A 13 -6.87 17.63 22.94
CA PRO A 13 -8.16 17.38 22.33
C PRO A 13 -8.03 17.21 20.79
N HIS A 14 -8.89 16.38 20.20
CA HIS A 14 -8.99 16.29 18.75
C HIS A 14 -9.60 17.59 18.18
N PRO A 15 -8.96 18.24 17.21
CA PRO A 15 -9.34 19.59 16.75
C PRO A 15 -10.75 19.71 16.17
N ALA A 16 -11.31 18.60 15.67
CA ALA A 16 -12.60 18.59 14.96
C ALA A 16 -13.58 17.50 15.45
N ASP A 17 -13.21 16.69 16.46
CA ASP A 17 -14.05 15.61 16.97
C ASP A 17 -14.09 15.62 18.51
N GLU A 18 -15.07 16.36 19.03
CA GLU A 18 -15.29 16.48 20.49
C GLU A 18 -15.71 15.15 21.13
N MET A 19 -16.45 14.32 20.39
CA MET A 19 -16.88 13.01 20.89
C MET A 19 -15.71 12.04 21.01
N LEU A 20 -14.81 12.03 20.05
CA LEU A 20 -13.55 11.27 20.16
C LEU A 20 -12.72 11.77 21.32
N THR A 21 -12.60 13.09 21.50
CA THR A 21 -11.92 13.72 22.63
C THR A 21 -12.50 13.24 23.97
N ALA A 22 -13.80 13.29 24.12
CA ALA A 22 -14.47 12.85 25.36
C ALA A 22 -14.20 11.38 25.68
N ARG A 23 -14.29 10.49 24.68
CA ARG A 23 -13.97 9.06 24.80
C ARG A 23 -12.51 8.80 25.17
N LEU A 24 -11.56 9.52 24.56
CA LEU A 24 -10.15 9.43 24.90
C LEU A 24 -9.88 9.84 26.33
N HIS A 25 -10.48 10.96 26.78
CA HIS A 25 -10.29 11.45 28.16
C HIS A 25 -10.94 10.52 29.20
N SER A 26 -12.14 9.97 28.92
CA SER A 26 -12.77 9.00 29.82
C SER A 26 -11.93 7.72 29.94
N SER A 27 -11.40 7.25 28.81
CA SER A 27 -10.57 6.03 28.76
C SER A 27 -9.24 6.14 29.53
N THR A 28 -8.72 7.35 29.70
CA THR A 28 -7.48 7.60 30.46
C THR A 28 -7.71 7.75 31.96
N ARG A 29 -8.94 8.09 32.39
CA ARG A 29 -9.31 8.31 33.80
C ARG A 29 -9.77 7.04 34.53
N SER A 30 -10.36 6.09 33.80
CA SER A 30 -10.91 4.85 34.37
C SER A 30 -9.78 3.87 34.74
N GLY A 31 -9.43 3.86 35.99
CA GLY A 31 -8.31 3.09 36.55
C GLY A 31 -8.71 1.81 37.24
N ASN A 32 -9.88 1.18 37.15
CA ASN A 32 -10.16 -0.17 37.68
C ASN A 32 -11.51 -0.80 37.27
N ASP A 33 -12.40 -0.10 36.52
CA ASP A 33 -13.73 -0.67 36.21
C ASP A 33 -13.93 -0.81 34.71
N ASP A 34 -13.38 -1.88 34.14
CA ASP A 34 -13.49 -2.18 32.70
C ASP A 34 -14.92 -2.61 32.26
N GLU A 35 -15.82 -2.93 33.19
CA GLU A 35 -17.19 -3.40 32.90
C GLU A 35 -18.25 -2.28 32.84
N GLU A 36 -18.06 -1.15 33.53
CA GLU A 36 -19.11 -0.11 33.64
C GLU A 36 -19.21 0.85 32.43
N CYS A 37 -18.20 0.88 31.56
CA CYS A 37 -18.15 1.83 30.45
C CYS A 37 -19.09 1.46 29.29
N CYS A 38 -19.35 0.15 29.06
CA CYS A 38 -20.19 -0.32 27.96
C CYS A 38 -21.69 -0.19 28.25
N ASP A 39 -22.10 -0.30 29.52
CA ASP A 39 -23.54 -0.25 29.89
C ASP A 39 -24.12 1.18 29.83
N ARG A 40 -23.32 2.20 30.18
CA ARG A 40 -23.79 3.60 30.16
C ARG A 40 -24.01 4.14 28.74
N THR A 41 -23.15 3.79 27.80
CA THR A 41 -23.28 4.23 26.38
C THR A 41 -24.50 3.59 25.70
N SER A 42 -24.83 2.36 26.05
CA SER A 42 -26.00 1.65 25.51
C SER A 42 -27.32 2.20 26.05
N GLN A 43 -27.33 2.69 27.29
CA GLN A 43 -28.51 3.30 27.90
C GLN A 43 -28.75 4.73 27.39
N GLU A 44 -27.71 5.54 27.17
CA GLU A 44 -27.83 6.88 26.62
C GLU A 44 -28.24 6.87 25.13
N GLN A 45 -27.80 5.89 24.33
CA GLN A 45 -28.26 5.74 22.94
C GLN A 45 -29.73 5.30 22.84
N GLN A 46 -30.24 4.52 23.78
CA GLN A 46 -31.66 4.16 23.83
C GLN A 46 -32.57 5.31 24.32
N GLN A 47 -32.06 6.25 25.13
CA GLN A 47 -32.83 7.41 25.57
C GLN A 47 -32.86 8.54 24.52
N LEU A 48 -31.85 8.67 23.67
CA LEU A 48 -31.80 9.70 22.60
C LEU A 48 -32.68 9.36 21.38
N GLY A 49 -33.21 8.15 21.28
CA GLY A 49 -34.11 7.72 20.19
C GLY A 49 -35.55 8.21 20.28
N ASN A 50 -35.98 8.84 21.37
CA ASN A 50 -37.40 9.10 21.61
C ASN A 50 -37.82 10.55 21.89
N GLU A 51 -36.93 11.54 21.80
CA GLU A 51 -37.39 12.94 21.99
C GLU A 51 -36.80 13.91 20.95
N SER A 52 -37.55 14.10 19.87
CA SER A 52 -37.48 15.28 19.02
C SER A 52 -38.13 16.47 19.72
N ARG A 53 -37.37 17.27 20.44
CA ARG A 53 -37.77 18.65 20.78
C ARG A 53 -36.54 19.52 21.11
N CYS A 54 -36.39 20.58 20.29
CA CYS A 54 -35.52 21.71 20.54
C CYS A 54 -35.74 22.32 21.93
N HIS A 55 -34.71 22.40 22.76
CA HIS A 55 -34.58 23.41 23.78
C HIS A 55 -33.17 23.99 23.84
N ARG A 56 -33.20 25.31 23.73
CA ARG A 56 -32.15 26.33 23.84
C ARG A 56 -31.37 26.16 25.15
N TRP A 57 -30.06 26.02 25.11
CA TRP A 57 -29.20 26.07 26.28
C TRP A 57 -28.69 27.48 26.48
N HIS A 58 -28.97 28.03 27.66
CA HIS A 58 -28.41 29.27 28.17
C HIS A 58 -26.99 29.05 28.70
N GLU A 59 -26.16 30.03 28.41
CA GLU A 59 -24.83 30.22 29.02
C GLU A 59 -24.91 30.27 30.55
N SER A 60 -24.05 29.54 31.23
CA SER A 60 -23.60 29.89 32.59
C SER A 60 -22.18 29.39 32.85
N GLU A 61 -21.30 30.33 32.89
CA GLU A 61 -20.20 30.57 33.82
C GLU A 61 -19.16 29.49 34.16
N ASN A 62 -17.93 29.85 33.76
CA ASN A 62 -16.68 29.76 34.52
C ASN A 62 -16.48 28.56 35.45
N THR A 63 -15.82 27.55 34.98
CA THR A 63 -15.05 26.66 35.86
C THR A 63 -13.57 26.71 35.49
N LYS A 64 -12.80 27.34 36.39
CA LYS A 64 -11.34 27.42 36.35
C LYS A 64 -10.72 26.04 36.13
N LEU A 65 -10.09 25.82 35.00
CA LEU A 65 -9.20 24.68 34.74
C LEU A 65 -8.02 24.76 35.72
N ARG A 66 -8.09 24.01 36.79
CA ARG A 66 -6.91 23.69 37.62
C ARG A 66 -6.00 22.82 36.78
N LYS A 67 -4.82 23.35 36.44
CA LYS A 67 -3.68 22.56 35.99
C LYS A 67 -3.34 21.52 37.07
N CYS A 68 -3.78 20.33 36.95
CA CYS A 68 -3.26 19.20 37.68
C CYS A 68 -1.93 18.79 37.04
N GLN A 69 -0.82 19.33 37.53
CA GLN A 69 0.49 18.70 37.39
C GLN A 69 0.46 17.44 38.27
N GLY A 70 0.00 16.34 37.71
CA GLY A 70 0.13 15.01 38.27
C GLY A 70 1.13 14.23 37.45
N ASN A 71 2.16 13.70 38.07
CA ASN A 71 3.02 12.64 37.55
C ASN A 71 2.13 11.39 37.24
N GLY A 72 1.36 11.46 36.19
CA GLY A 72 0.52 10.37 35.75
C GLY A 72 1.26 9.56 34.68
N GLY A 73 1.82 8.43 35.04
CA GLY A 73 2.16 7.38 34.10
C GLY A 73 0.88 6.89 33.44
N GLY A 74 0.41 7.58 32.38
CA GLY A 74 -0.75 7.16 31.60
C GLY A 74 -0.50 5.78 31.00
N ARG A 75 -1.45 4.86 31.14
CA ARG A 75 -1.37 3.53 30.49
C ARG A 75 -1.36 3.73 28.97
N GLY A 76 -0.41 3.11 28.28
CA GLY A 76 -0.33 3.13 26.83
C GLY A 76 -1.58 2.53 26.18
N LEU A 77 -1.97 3.02 25.01
CA LEU A 77 -3.11 2.51 24.23
C LEU A 77 -2.99 1.00 23.95
N ALA A 78 -1.77 0.47 23.85
CA ALA A 78 -1.50 -0.95 23.62
C ALA A 78 -1.96 -1.88 24.78
N SER A 79 -2.22 -1.34 25.97
CA SER A 79 -2.79 -2.08 27.10
C SER A 79 -4.33 -2.09 27.13
N SER A 80 -4.98 -1.61 26.07
CA SER A 80 -6.44 -1.53 25.99
C SER A 80 -7.09 -2.90 25.76
N THR A 81 -8.25 -3.12 26.35
CA THR A 81 -9.11 -4.27 26.04
C THR A 81 -9.85 -4.05 24.72
N ARG A 82 -10.42 -5.13 24.14
CA ARG A 82 -11.23 -5.06 22.92
C ARG A 82 -12.41 -4.10 23.11
N CYS A 83 -13.16 -4.24 24.19
CA CYS A 83 -14.33 -3.39 24.49
C CYS A 83 -13.95 -1.91 24.54
N LYS A 84 -12.82 -1.58 25.12
CA LYS A 84 -12.30 -0.19 25.15
C LYS A 84 -11.97 0.33 23.75
N LEU A 85 -11.39 -0.49 22.88
CA LEU A 85 -11.10 -0.11 21.50
C LEU A 85 -12.37 0.05 20.66
N GLU A 86 -13.37 -0.80 20.87
CA GLU A 86 -14.70 -0.67 20.26
C GLU A 86 -15.35 0.65 20.65
N CYS A 87 -15.33 1.00 21.93
CA CYS A 87 -15.83 2.28 22.42
C CYS A 87 -15.09 3.47 21.82
N LEU A 88 -13.74 3.43 21.77
CA LEU A 88 -12.93 4.53 21.21
C LEU A 88 -13.17 4.74 19.71
N SER A 89 -13.40 3.67 18.95
CA SER A 89 -13.63 3.75 17.50
C SER A 89 -15.08 3.97 17.09
N SER A 90 -16.02 3.92 18.03
CA SER A 90 -17.45 4.14 17.78
C SER A 90 -17.70 5.50 17.10
N GLY A 91 -18.56 5.53 16.09
CA GLY A 91 -18.88 6.73 15.29
C GLY A 91 -17.82 7.12 14.25
N LEU A 92 -16.76 6.32 14.10
CA LEU A 92 -15.80 6.48 13.01
C LEU A 92 -16.16 5.60 11.80
N GLU A 93 -17.11 4.69 11.95
CA GLU A 93 -17.55 3.76 10.91
C GLU A 93 -18.08 4.53 9.68
N GLY A 94 -17.81 3.97 8.50
CA GLY A 94 -18.27 4.55 7.24
C GLY A 94 -17.44 5.72 6.71
N ARG A 95 -16.49 6.24 7.47
CA ARG A 95 -15.53 7.24 6.96
C ARG A 95 -14.54 6.54 6.01
N ALA A 96 -14.49 6.99 4.78
CA ALA A 96 -13.54 6.51 3.75
C ALA A 96 -13.43 4.96 3.59
N GLY A 97 -14.37 4.18 4.12
CA GLY A 97 -14.41 2.72 3.99
C GLY A 97 -13.31 1.97 4.77
N GLY A 98 -12.64 2.63 5.72
CA GLY A 98 -11.62 2.00 6.58
C GLY A 98 -12.22 1.19 7.73
N ARG A 99 -11.44 0.24 8.27
CA ARG A 99 -11.80 -0.51 9.49
C ARG A 99 -11.75 0.39 10.73
N PRO A 100 -12.50 0.09 11.80
CA PRO A 100 -12.59 0.93 13.00
C PRO A 100 -11.24 1.32 13.58
N LEU A 101 -10.32 0.37 13.77
CA LEU A 101 -8.99 0.67 14.32
C LEU A 101 -8.05 1.36 13.32
N ALA A 102 -8.22 1.11 12.01
CA ALA A 102 -7.49 1.85 11.00
C ALA A 102 -7.87 3.34 11.04
N LEU A 103 -9.17 3.62 11.13
CA LEU A 103 -9.71 4.98 11.24
C LEU A 103 -9.31 5.65 12.56
N LEU A 104 -9.42 4.93 13.69
CA LEU A 104 -9.01 5.46 14.98
C LEU A 104 -7.54 5.90 14.98
N MET A 105 -6.66 5.01 14.55
CA MET A 105 -5.23 5.32 14.53
C MET A 105 -4.88 6.42 13.52
N ASP A 106 -5.60 6.50 12.39
CA ASP A 106 -5.46 7.58 11.43
C ASP A 106 -5.88 8.93 12.02
N GLN A 107 -7.04 8.99 12.69
CA GLN A 107 -7.50 10.22 13.35
C GLN A 107 -6.58 10.66 14.49
N LEU A 108 -5.91 9.74 15.16
CA LEU A 108 -4.94 10.07 16.20
C LEU A 108 -3.57 10.48 15.64
N GLN A 109 -3.10 9.80 14.61
CA GLN A 109 -1.80 10.08 13.97
C GLN A 109 -1.85 11.31 13.07
N HIS A 110 -2.96 11.51 12.36
CA HIS A 110 -3.17 12.56 11.37
C HIS A 110 -4.51 13.28 11.57
N PRO A 111 -4.71 13.99 12.69
CA PRO A 111 -5.96 14.68 12.95
C PRO A 111 -6.32 15.62 11.80
N CYS A 112 -7.61 15.67 11.42
CA CYS A 112 -8.13 16.55 10.37
C CYS A 112 -7.49 16.38 8.98
N VAL A 113 -6.90 15.22 8.70
CA VAL A 113 -6.24 14.94 7.41
C VAL A 113 -7.18 15.11 6.22
N ASP A 114 -8.42 14.67 6.35
CA ASP A 114 -9.44 14.76 5.28
C ASP A 114 -9.94 16.20 5.05
N ALA A 115 -9.75 17.09 6.04
CA ALA A 115 -9.98 18.52 5.89
C ALA A 115 -8.76 19.28 5.31
N GLY A 116 -7.68 18.58 4.95
CA GLY A 116 -6.47 19.18 4.41
C GLY A 116 -5.63 19.94 5.44
N LEU A 117 -5.95 19.84 6.74
CA LEU A 117 -5.23 20.56 7.78
C LEU A 117 -3.99 19.80 8.24
N ASP A 118 -2.91 20.52 8.44
CA ASP A 118 -1.65 19.97 8.97
C ASP A 118 -1.57 20.18 10.48
N VAL A 119 -2.22 19.27 11.21
CA VAL A 119 -2.29 19.31 12.67
C VAL A 119 -1.30 18.30 13.25
N PRO A 120 -0.62 18.60 14.37
CA PRO A 120 0.26 17.66 15.05
C PRO A 120 -0.45 16.36 15.44
N SER A 121 0.30 15.26 15.46
CA SER A 121 -0.20 13.95 15.92
C SER A 121 -0.64 14.03 17.38
N LEU A 122 -1.76 13.38 17.69
CA LEU A 122 -2.23 13.18 19.07
C LEU A 122 -1.56 11.96 19.74
N LEU A 123 -0.60 11.33 19.06
CA LEU A 123 0.18 10.21 19.58
C LEU A 123 1.62 10.61 19.85
N THR A 124 2.13 10.16 20.99
CA THR A 124 3.56 10.09 21.26
C THR A 124 3.99 8.63 21.30
N TRP A 125 5.21 8.35 20.88
CA TRP A 125 5.75 6.99 20.82
C TRP A 125 6.81 6.82 21.89
N LYS A 126 6.69 5.78 22.70
CA LYS A 126 7.62 5.49 23.78
C LYS A 126 8.22 4.09 23.57
N SER A 127 9.55 4.02 23.68
CA SER A 127 10.30 2.79 23.51
C SER A 127 10.36 1.96 24.78
N VAL A 128 10.78 0.71 24.68
CA VAL A 128 11.05 -0.17 25.82
C VAL A 128 12.16 0.39 26.72
N GLU A 129 13.06 1.21 26.20
CA GLU A 129 14.11 1.87 26.99
C GLU A 129 13.52 2.95 27.92
N GLN A 130 12.44 3.61 27.49
CA GLN A 130 11.72 4.64 28.27
C GLN A 130 10.67 4.03 29.19
N HIS A 131 10.10 2.88 28.82
CA HIS A 131 9.06 2.17 29.56
C HIS A 131 9.40 0.69 29.67
N PRO A 132 10.09 0.26 30.75
CA PRO A 132 10.52 -1.14 30.94
C PRO A 132 9.37 -2.17 31.00
N GLU A 133 8.13 -1.71 31.26
CA GLU A 133 6.93 -2.53 31.22
C GLU A 133 6.50 -2.94 29.80
N HIS A 134 7.07 -2.30 28.77
CA HIS A 134 6.81 -2.69 27.38
C HIS A 134 7.41 -4.06 27.10
N LYS A 135 6.64 -4.89 26.41
CA LYS A 135 7.09 -6.23 26.01
C LYS A 135 7.62 -6.18 24.57
N VAL A 136 8.85 -6.64 24.39
CA VAL A 136 9.37 -6.98 23.06
C VAL A 136 8.84 -8.37 22.71
N ILE A 137 8.14 -8.47 21.60
CA ILE A 137 7.64 -9.73 21.07
C ILE A 137 8.71 -10.28 20.13
N ASP A 138 9.18 -11.50 20.39
CA ASP A 138 10.13 -12.18 19.52
C ASP A 138 9.51 -12.43 18.15
N HIS A 139 10.13 -11.87 17.12
CA HIS A 139 9.61 -11.89 15.76
C HIS A 139 10.72 -11.78 14.71
N ILE A 140 10.39 -12.20 13.51
CA ILE A 140 11.23 -12.08 12.31
C ILE A 140 10.37 -11.56 11.15
N VAL A 141 10.95 -10.67 10.35
CA VAL A 141 10.35 -10.14 9.13
C VAL A 141 11.06 -10.75 7.94
N LEU A 142 10.33 -11.52 7.14
CA LEU A 142 10.83 -12.16 5.92
C LEU A 142 10.37 -11.35 4.71
N GLY A 143 11.28 -10.93 3.85
CA GLY A 143 10.97 -10.11 2.67
C GLY A 143 11.77 -10.50 1.43
N LYS A 144 11.11 -10.53 0.27
CA LYS A 144 11.73 -10.81 -1.04
C LYS A 144 12.80 -9.76 -1.43
N GLY A 145 12.72 -8.56 -0.87
CA GLY A 145 13.62 -7.44 -1.16
C GLY A 145 13.97 -6.65 0.08
N GLN A 146 14.42 -5.42 -0.12
CA GLN A 146 14.80 -4.47 0.94
C GLN A 146 13.58 -3.95 1.71
N PRO A 147 13.78 -3.38 2.93
CA PRO A 147 12.71 -2.72 3.67
C PRO A 147 12.02 -1.63 2.84
N GLY A 148 10.68 -1.58 2.88
CA GLY A 148 9.86 -0.71 2.04
C GLY A 148 9.03 -1.48 1.00
N GLY A 149 9.32 -2.78 0.81
CA GLY A 149 8.51 -3.64 -0.06
C GLY A 149 8.43 -3.12 -1.51
N SER A 150 7.22 -3.02 -2.05
CA SER A 150 6.99 -2.58 -3.44
C SER A 150 7.48 -1.17 -3.77
N TRP A 151 7.62 -0.28 -2.76
CA TRP A 151 8.22 1.03 -2.97
C TRP A 151 9.66 0.97 -3.50
N GLN A 152 10.39 -0.12 -3.19
CA GLN A 152 11.76 -0.32 -3.67
C GLN A 152 11.84 -0.78 -5.14
N SER A 153 10.72 -1.23 -5.72
CA SER A 153 10.66 -1.74 -7.09
C SER A 153 9.86 -0.86 -8.06
N MET A 154 9.13 0.14 -7.55
CA MET A 154 8.43 1.11 -8.39
C MET A 154 9.39 2.12 -9.02
N ASP A 155 8.95 2.78 -10.10
CA ASP A 155 9.72 3.87 -10.71
C ASP A 155 9.95 5.00 -9.69
N PRO A 156 11.22 5.32 -9.38
CA PRO A 156 11.57 6.31 -8.36
C PRO A 156 11.13 7.74 -8.72
N ASN A 157 10.88 8.04 -9.99
CA ASN A 157 10.55 9.39 -10.45
C ASN A 157 9.04 9.69 -10.37
N VAL A 158 8.20 8.67 -10.29
CA VAL A 158 6.75 8.84 -10.16
C VAL A 158 6.41 9.52 -8.83
N LEU A 159 5.49 10.48 -8.86
CA LEU A 159 5.00 11.15 -7.67
C LEU A 159 3.91 10.33 -6.97
N THR A 160 3.96 10.29 -5.65
CA THR A 160 2.92 9.63 -4.84
C THR A 160 1.54 10.26 -5.07
N ILE A 161 0.49 9.45 -4.99
CA ILE A 161 -0.88 9.96 -4.94
C ILE A 161 -1.17 10.56 -3.56
N SER A 162 -0.69 9.93 -2.51
CA SER A 162 -0.82 10.43 -1.14
C SER A 162 0.19 11.54 -0.86
N LEU A 163 -0.18 12.47 0.04
CA LEU A 163 0.72 13.53 0.47
C LEU A 163 1.85 12.96 1.35
N ASN A 164 2.98 13.64 1.37
CA ASN A 164 4.20 13.23 2.08
C ASN A 164 3.95 12.81 3.54
N ARG A 165 3.23 13.62 4.33
CA ARG A 165 2.95 13.31 5.74
C ARG A 165 2.20 11.99 5.94
N TRP A 166 1.38 11.56 4.96
CA TRP A 166 0.64 10.29 5.02
C TRP A 166 1.52 9.07 4.79
N MET A 167 2.76 9.30 4.34
CA MET A 167 3.79 8.26 4.22
C MET A 167 4.60 8.09 5.49
N SER A 168 4.39 8.96 6.50
CA SER A 168 5.16 8.96 7.74
C SER A 168 4.92 7.71 8.57
N LEU A 169 6.01 7.15 9.11
CA LEU A 169 6.00 6.04 10.04
C LEU A 169 6.09 6.56 11.49
N PRO A 170 5.75 5.72 12.48
CA PRO A 170 5.77 6.10 13.89
C PRO A 170 7.06 6.76 14.34
N ASP A 171 6.94 7.88 15.05
CA ASP A 171 8.05 8.58 15.70
C ASP A 171 9.17 9.06 14.75
N LEU A 172 8.85 9.25 13.48
CA LEU A 172 9.71 9.93 12.51
C LEU A 172 8.87 10.44 11.33
N ASP A 173 8.50 11.71 11.34
CA ASP A 173 7.82 12.31 10.18
C ASP A 173 8.77 12.35 8.97
N ILE A 174 8.28 12.01 7.78
CA ILE A 174 9.11 11.95 6.56
C ILE A 174 9.73 13.30 6.23
N ARG A 175 9.05 14.41 6.51
CA ARG A 175 9.57 15.77 6.30
C ARG A 175 10.71 16.11 7.26
N GLN A 176 10.61 15.62 8.51
CA GLN A 176 11.70 15.73 9.48
C GLN A 176 12.90 14.88 9.06
N TRP A 177 12.64 13.67 8.54
CA TRP A 177 13.67 12.80 8.02
C TRP A 177 14.41 13.43 6.83
N GLU A 178 13.71 14.06 5.88
CA GLU A 178 14.34 14.80 4.77
C GLU A 178 15.29 15.88 5.30
N MET A 179 14.87 16.68 6.29
CA MET A 179 15.74 17.70 6.90
C MET A 179 16.98 17.09 7.59
N LEU A 180 16.81 15.94 8.26
CA LEU A 180 17.94 15.24 8.89
C LEU A 180 18.95 14.75 7.85
N VAL A 181 18.49 14.15 6.76
CA VAL A 181 19.36 13.67 5.68
C VAL A 181 20.09 14.83 5.03
N GLU A 182 19.40 15.91 4.67
CA GLU A 182 20.01 17.12 4.11
C GLU A 182 21.11 17.70 5.03
N SER A 183 20.85 17.75 6.33
CA SER A 183 21.83 18.25 7.31
C SER A 183 23.06 17.33 7.43
N GLU A 184 22.87 16.01 7.40
CA GLU A 184 23.95 15.02 7.42
C GLU A 184 24.82 15.09 6.16
N GLU A 185 24.21 15.32 4.99
CA GLU A 185 24.92 15.49 3.72
C GLU A 185 25.75 16.77 3.69
N LEU A 186 25.20 17.89 4.16
CA LEU A 186 25.91 19.15 4.28
C LEU A 186 27.11 19.04 5.23
N GLN A 187 26.97 18.32 6.34
CA GLN A 187 28.08 18.08 7.27
C GLN A 187 29.19 17.23 6.62
N LYS A 188 28.82 16.21 5.86
CA LYS A 188 29.79 15.38 5.12
C LYS A 188 30.52 16.16 4.02
N ALA A 189 29.80 17.00 3.27
CA ALA A 189 30.38 17.84 2.24
C ALA A 189 31.39 18.84 2.82
N ASN A 190 31.12 19.40 3.99
CA ASN A 190 32.02 20.33 4.67
C ASN A 190 33.24 19.64 5.33
N SER A 191 33.18 18.33 5.54
CA SER A 191 34.26 17.56 6.19
C SER A 191 35.23 16.89 5.19
N THR A 192 34.89 16.90 3.90
CA THR A 192 35.72 16.31 2.84
C THR A 192 36.14 17.41 1.87
N GLU A 193 37.43 17.81 1.88
CA GLU A 193 38.09 18.52 0.77
C GLU A 193 38.19 17.57 -0.45
N GLY A 194 37.06 17.25 -1.08
CA GLY A 194 36.99 16.36 -2.22
C GLY A 194 35.69 16.60 -2.99
N LYS A 195 35.82 16.92 -4.28
CA LYS A 195 34.76 17.23 -5.22
C LYS A 195 33.52 16.33 -5.05
N PRO A 196 32.30 16.89 -4.98
CA PRO A 196 31.07 16.10 -4.91
C PRO A 196 30.91 15.28 -6.18
N SER A 197 30.68 13.97 -5.99
CA SER A 197 30.29 13.07 -7.07
C SER A 197 28.93 13.45 -7.62
N CYS A 198 28.89 13.88 -8.87
CA CYS A 198 27.80 14.56 -9.56
C CYS A 198 26.71 13.60 -10.08
N MET A 199 26.34 12.55 -9.35
CA MET A 199 25.38 11.56 -9.89
C MET A 199 23.99 11.49 -9.22
N TYR A 200 23.70 12.34 -8.22
CA TYR A 200 22.41 12.32 -7.52
C TYR A 200 21.62 13.66 -7.58
N TYR A 201 22.11 14.64 -8.33
CA TYR A 201 21.56 16.02 -8.29
C TYR A 201 20.86 16.48 -9.59
N ALA A 202 20.10 15.62 -10.22
CA ALA A 202 19.39 16.03 -11.44
C ALA A 202 18.02 16.74 -11.20
N PHE A 203 17.47 16.71 -9.99
CA PHE A 203 16.21 17.41 -9.66
C PHE A 203 16.22 17.99 -8.24
N GLN A 204 17.11 18.94 -7.95
CA GLN A 204 16.98 19.76 -6.76
C GLN A 204 16.35 21.11 -7.11
N GLU A 205 15.04 21.21 -6.90
CA GLU A 205 14.46 22.48 -6.50
C GLU A 205 15.01 22.86 -5.13
N LYS A 206 15.44 24.11 -4.96
CA LYS A 206 15.97 24.63 -3.70
C LYS A 206 15.06 24.28 -2.52
N PRO A 207 15.59 23.84 -1.37
CA PRO A 207 14.80 23.53 -0.20
C PRO A 207 13.99 24.77 0.22
N SER A 208 12.70 24.72 0.01
CA SER A 208 11.76 25.72 0.54
C SER A 208 11.62 25.47 2.04
N ALA A 209 11.88 26.47 2.85
CA ALA A 209 11.83 26.40 4.32
C ALA A 209 10.41 26.15 4.89
N CYS A 210 9.40 25.98 4.05
CA CYS A 210 8.05 25.65 4.44
C CYS A 210 7.64 24.33 3.79
N LYS A 211 7.73 23.24 4.56
CA LYS A 211 7.34 21.91 4.10
C LYS A 211 5.82 21.75 4.17
N THR A 212 5.15 22.36 3.23
CA THR A 212 3.72 22.17 3.00
C THR A 212 3.42 20.70 2.64
N ALA A 213 2.18 20.28 2.88
CA ALA A 213 1.71 18.98 2.42
C ALA A 213 1.83 18.91 0.89
N SER A 214 2.71 18.05 0.39
CA SER A 214 3.03 17.91 -1.04
C SER A 214 3.17 16.45 -1.43
N ARG A 215 3.01 16.18 -2.70
CA ARG A 215 3.36 14.88 -3.28
C ARG A 215 4.89 14.78 -3.37
N ILE A 216 5.42 13.62 -3.15
CA ILE A 216 6.87 13.36 -3.21
C ILE A 216 7.16 12.20 -4.14
N SER A 217 8.41 12.05 -4.55
CA SER A 217 8.79 10.94 -5.42
C SER A 217 8.73 9.60 -4.68
N VAL A 218 8.41 8.55 -5.42
CA VAL A 218 8.46 7.17 -4.93
C VAL A 218 9.85 6.83 -4.41
N GLY A 219 10.91 7.33 -5.06
CA GLY A 219 12.29 7.14 -4.63
C GLY A 219 12.57 7.71 -3.23
N THR A 220 12.01 8.89 -2.91
CA THR A 220 12.09 9.49 -1.57
C THR A 220 11.42 8.59 -0.52
N VAL A 221 10.22 8.07 -0.82
CA VAL A 221 9.51 7.14 0.08
C VAL A 221 10.30 5.85 0.30
N ALA A 222 10.86 5.28 -0.77
CA ALA A 222 11.68 4.07 -0.72
C ALA A 222 12.92 4.27 0.16
N ALA A 223 13.63 5.39 -0.03
CA ALA A 223 14.80 5.75 0.78
C ALA A 223 14.44 5.95 2.25
N TYR A 224 13.33 6.66 2.52
CA TYR A 224 12.83 6.88 3.87
C TYR A 224 12.51 5.57 4.59
N TYR A 225 11.78 4.63 3.96
CA TYR A 225 11.42 3.37 4.60
C TYR A 225 12.63 2.49 4.89
N LYS A 226 13.62 2.47 3.99
CA LYS A 226 14.88 1.77 4.21
C LYS A 226 15.66 2.38 5.37
N ASP A 227 15.80 3.70 5.40
CA ASP A 227 16.54 4.41 6.44
C ASP A 227 15.83 4.40 7.79
N TYR A 228 14.48 4.38 7.80
CA TYR A 228 13.68 4.22 9.01
C TYR A 228 14.06 2.95 9.79
N VAL A 229 14.20 1.81 9.11
CA VAL A 229 14.58 0.54 9.73
C VAL A 229 15.96 0.67 10.40
N ARG A 230 16.92 1.32 9.75
CA ARG A 230 18.26 1.60 10.29
C ARG A 230 18.19 2.54 11.50
N ARG A 231 17.52 3.69 11.36
CA ARG A 231 17.44 4.71 12.43
C ARG A 231 16.72 4.19 13.68
N LYS A 232 15.73 3.32 13.50
CA LYS A 232 14.98 2.69 14.60
C LYS A 232 15.62 1.39 15.09
N LYS A 233 16.83 1.02 14.62
CA LYS A 233 17.59 -0.18 15.00
C LYS A 233 16.77 -1.48 14.85
N LEU A 234 15.96 -1.55 13.79
CA LEU A 234 15.06 -2.69 13.52
C LEU A 234 15.70 -3.76 12.63
N GLU A 235 16.91 -3.53 12.11
CA GLU A 235 17.60 -4.41 11.16
C GLU A 235 17.74 -5.85 11.66
N GLN A 236 17.93 -6.02 12.97
CA GLN A 236 18.02 -7.34 13.60
C GLN A 236 16.81 -8.25 13.37
N TYR A 237 15.64 -7.68 13.15
CA TYR A 237 14.41 -8.42 12.90
C TYR A 237 14.19 -8.76 11.43
N PHE A 238 14.92 -8.11 10.52
CA PHE A 238 14.71 -8.26 9.08
C PHE A 238 15.62 -9.35 8.50
N ARG A 239 15.01 -10.17 7.63
CA ARG A 239 15.70 -11.09 6.73
C ARG A 239 15.25 -10.73 5.31
N CYS A 240 15.99 -9.81 4.71
CA CYS A 240 15.81 -9.41 3.31
C CYS A 240 16.28 -10.53 2.38
N GLU A 241 15.90 -10.43 1.10
CA GLU A 241 16.26 -11.40 0.07
C GLU A 241 15.86 -12.85 0.42
N THR A 242 14.72 -13.00 1.12
CA THR A 242 14.16 -14.32 1.46
C THR A 242 12.82 -14.54 0.76
N VAL A 243 12.65 -15.74 0.20
CA VAL A 243 11.39 -16.16 -0.44
C VAL A 243 10.70 -17.19 0.45
N VAL A 244 9.50 -16.85 0.90
CA VAL A 244 8.61 -17.80 1.57
C VAL A 244 7.89 -18.61 0.52
N THR A 245 7.97 -19.94 0.61
CA THR A 245 7.36 -20.86 -0.35
C THR A 245 6.16 -21.61 0.22
N SER A 246 6.03 -21.66 1.57
CA SER A 246 4.90 -22.31 2.21
C SER A 246 4.61 -21.72 3.58
N VAL A 247 3.35 -21.42 3.83
CA VAL A 247 2.79 -21.12 5.16
C VAL A 247 1.65 -22.10 5.42
N ARG A 248 1.79 -22.93 6.43
CA ARG A 248 0.82 -23.98 6.74
C ARG A 248 0.68 -24.21 8.25
N PRO A 249 -0.49 -24.67 8.72
CA PRO A 249 -0.63 -25.05 10.12
C PRO A 249 0.26 -26.25 10.45
N CYS A 250 0.74 -26.34 11.69
CA CYS A 250 1.33 -27.56 12.20
C CYS A 250 0.27 -28.66 12.17
N CYS A 251 0.61 -29.83 11.62
CA CYS A 251 -0.29 -30.98 11.63
C CYS A 251 -0.53 -31.40 13.08
N ASP A 252 -1.79 -31.43 13.51
CA ASP A 252 -2.20 -32.15 14.72
C ASP A 252 -2.00 -33.63 14.44
N SER A 253 -1.04 -34.23 15.11
CA SER A 253 -0.78 -35.69 15.03
C SER A 253 -1.88 -36.52 15.75
N ARG A 254 -3.18 -36.14 15.56
CA ARG A 254 -4.30 -36.82 16.25
C ARG A 254 -4.74 -38.13 15.62
N HIS A 255 -4.09 -38.59 14.56
CA HIS A 255 -4.36 -39.91 13.97
C HIS A 255 -3.08 -40.71 13.92
N HIS A 256 -2.85 -41.54 14.92
CA HIS A 256 -2.27 -42.88 15.02
C HIS A 256 -1.43 -43.10 16.28
N HIS A 257 -1.93 -44.05 17.09
CA HIS A 257 -1.34 -44.89 18.12
C HIS A 257 -0.88 -44.30 19.49
N PRO A 258 -1.30 -44.94 20.59
CA PRO A 258 -1.00 -44.55 21.96
C PRO A 258 0.26 -45.23 22.48
N GLN A 259 1.36 -44.50 22.68
CA GLN A 259 2.45 -44.93 23.57
C GLN A 259 3.08 -43.76 24.31
N GLN A 260 3.37 -43.97 25.57
CA GLN A 260 3.68 -42.99 26.62
C GLN A 260 4.91 -42.07 26.44
N GLN A 261 5.75 -42.25 25.43
CA GLN A 261 6.88 -41.34 25.15
C GLN A 261 6.49 -40.12 24.31
N GLN A 262 5.25 -40.06 23.81
CA GLN A 262 4.77 -38.99 22.94
C GLN A 262 4.24 -37.75 23.71
N GLN A 263 3.98 -37.84 25.01
CA GLN A 263 3.39 -36.71 25.76
C GLN A 263 4.32 -35.50 25.89
N GLN A 264 5.63 -35.68 26.01
CA GLN A 264 6.57 -34.58 26.08
C GLN A 264 6.82 -33.94 24.70
N GLN A 265 6.80 -34.72 23.63
CA GLN A 265 6.89 -34.19 22.26
C GLN A 265 5.58 -33.53 21.82
N GLN A 266 4.44 -34.02 22.26
CA GLN A 266 3.13 -33.41 22.00
C GLN A 266 2.97 -32.06 22.70
N GLN A 267 3.40 -31.91 23.95
CA GLN A 267 3.41 -30.63 24.67
C GLN A 267 4.34 -29.59 24.01
N GLN A 268 5.41 -30.01 23.35
CA GLN A 268 6.24 -29.12 22.53
C GLN A 268 5.61 -28.79 21.16
N GLN A 269 4.85 -29.69 20.53
CA GLN A 269 4.17 -29.47 19.27
C GLN A 269 2.96 -28.53 19.39
N ASP A 270 2.22 -28.59 20.49
CA ASP A 270 1.10 -27.69 20.79
C ASP A 270 1.55 -26.22 21.01
N ARG A 271 2.85 -26.02 21.24
CA ARG A 271 3.45 -24.70 21.46
C ARG A 271 3.51 -23.83 20.20
N TYR A 272 3.53 -24.42 19.00
CA TYR A 272 3.65 -23.72 17.73
C TYR A 272 2.47 -24.05 16.81
N GLY A 273 1.81 -22.99 16.30
CA GLY A 273 0.64 -23.12 15.45
C GLY A 273 0.94 -23.26 13.97
N TRP A 274 2.08 -22.69 13.52
CA TRP A 274 2.38 -22.51 12.12
C TRP A 274 3.80 -22.94 11.76
N ILE A 275 3.96 -23.38 10.51
CA ILE A 275 5.24 -23.67 9.86
C ILE A 275 5.37 -22.74 8.68
N VAL A 276 6.53 -22.09 8.58
CA VAL A 276 6.92 -21.24 7.45
C VAL A 276 8.17 -21.82 6.81
N ASP A 277 8.07 -22.23 5.56
CA ASP A 277 9.17 -22.74 4.75
C ASP A 277 9.57 -21.72 3.68
N GLY A 278 10.83 -21.69 3.30
CA GLY A 278 11.34 -20.82 2.27
C GLY A 278 12.82 -21.02 2.01
N PHE A 279 13.42 -20.09 1.28
CA PHE A 279 14.86 -20.11 0.98
C PHE A 279 15.43 -18.68 0.89
N ASP A 280 16.70 -18.56 1.13
CA ASP A 280 17.48 -17.36 0.92
C ASP A 280 17.83 -17.23 -0.58
N LYS A 281 17.51 -16.09 -1.20
CA LYS A 281 17.69 -15.88 -2.66
C LYS A 281 19.16 -15.89 -3.10
N GLN A 282 20.06 -15.40 -2.24
CA GLN A 282 21.47 -15.27 -2.60
C GLN A 282 22.19 -16.62 -2.51
N THR A 283 21.87 -17.39 -1.45
CA THR A 283 22.59 -18.64 -1.16
C THR A 283 21.83 -19.90 -1.61
N GLY A 284 20.55 -19.77 -1.94
CA GLY A 284 19.65 -20.91 -2.23
C GLY A 284 19.35 -21.79 -1.01
N LYS A 285 19.85 -21.43 0.19
CA LYS A 285 19.69 -22.27 1.39
C LYS A 285 18.26 -22.25 1.87
N PRO A 286 17.64 -23.43 2.08
CA PRO A 286 16.30 -23.52 2.63
C PRO A 286 16.28 -23.17 4.12
N PHE A 287 15.15 -22.62 4.58
CA PHE A 287 14.86 -22.43 5.99
C PHE A 287 13.49 -22.96 6.35
N ARG A 288 13.31 -23.28 7.62
CA ARG A 288 12.03 -23.65 8.23
C ARG A 288 11.89 -23.00 9.59
N TYR A 289 10.86 -22.20 9.76
CA TYR A 289 10.48 -21.63 11.05
C TYR A 289 9.20 -22.29 11.57
N ARG A 290 9.17 -22.49 12.89
CA ARG A 290 7.95 -22.84 13.62
C ARG A 290 7.59 -21.66 14.52
N CYS A 291 6.37 -21.17 14.40
CA CYS A 291 5.93 -19.98 15.13
C CYS A 291 4.51 -20.12 15.65
N LYS A 292 4.18 -19.33 16.65
CA LYS A 292 2.83 -19.28 17.22
C LYS A 292 1.88 -18.55 16.30
N ARG A 293 2.38 -17.52 15.62
CA ARG A 293 1.59 -16.57 14.83
C ARG A 293 2.31 -16.22 13.54
N VAL A 294 1.53 -15.95 12.51
CA VAL A 294 1.99 -15.44 11.20
C VAL A 294 1.20 -14.21 10.85
N VAL A 295 1.88 -13.16 10.35
CA VAL A 295 1.26 -11.94 9.84
C VAL A 295 1.54 -11.83 8.35
N LEU A 296 0.49 -11.86 7.53
CA LEU A 296 0.57 -11.66 6.09
C LEU A 296 0.56 -10.15 5.80
N ALA A 297 1.70 -9.63 5.37
CA ALA A 297 1.90 -8.21 5.05
C ALA A 297 2.55 -8.02 3.67
N THR A 298 2.29 -8.95 2.74
CA THR A 298 2.97 -9.04 1.43
C THR A 298 2.45 -8.04 0.40
N GLY A 299 1.30 -7.39 0.66
CA GLY A 299 0.71 -6.44 -0.30
C GLY A 299 0.02 -7.14 -1.47
N THR A 300 -0.26 -6.37 -2.52
CA THR A 300 -1.04 -6.83 -3.70
C THR A 300 -0.41 -6.45 -5.04
N ILE A 301 0.88 -6.10 -5.05
CA ILE A 301 1.60 -5.62 -6.26
C ILE A 301 2.74 -6.58 -6.64
N ASP A 302 2.53 -7.88 -6.47
CA ASP A 302 3.58 -8.87 -6.75
C ASP A 302 3.60 -9.32 -8.21
N LEU A 303 2.42 -9.57 -8.76
CA LEU A 303 2.24 -10.13 -10.10
C LEU A 303 1.41 -9.17 -10.95
N SER A 304 1.89 -8.83 -12.14
CA SER A 304 1.09 -8.08 -13.11
C SER A 304 -0.06 -8.95 -13.63
N ASN A 305 -1.21 -8.31 -13.86
CA ASN A 305 -2.31 -8.96 -14.57
C ASN A 305 -1.94 -9.14 -16.03
N GLN A 306 -2.35 -10.26 -16.60
CA GLN A 306 -2.13 -10.61 -17.99
C GLN A 306 -3.47 -10.65 -18.76
N LEU A 307 -3.42 -10.41 -20.05
CA LEU A 307 -4.57 -10.51 -20.95
C LEU A 307 -4.85 -11.96 -21.35
N GLY A 308 -3.84 -12.84 -21.26
CA GLY A 308 -3.92 -14.24 -21.66
C GLY A 308 -3.99 -14.44 -23.18
N ILE A 309 -3.34 -13.56 -23.93
CA ILE A 309 -3.33 -13.58 -25.39
C ILE A 309 -2.10 -14.28 -25.96
N ALA A 310 -2.19 -14.67 -27.23
CA ALA A 310 -1.07 -15.28 -27.94
C ALA A 310 0.14 -14.34 -28.01
N GLY A 311 1.30 -14.84 -27.62
CA GLY A 311 2.56 -14.09 -27.62
C GLY A 311 2.87 -13.32 -26.33
N GLU A 312 1.93 -13.17 -25.38
CA GLU A 312 2.16 -12.45 -24.13
C GLU A 312 3.18 -13.17 -23.23
N ASP A 313 3.15 -14.50 -23.18
CA ASP A 313 4.11 -15.33 -22.43
C ASP A 313 5.46 -15.48 -23.13
N SER A 314 5.56 -15.07 -24.40
CA SER A 314 6.82 -15.02 -25.13
C SER A 314 7.66 -13.91 -24.50
N GLN A 315 8.93 -14.19 -24.18
CA GLN A 315 9.84 -13.18 -23.62
C GLN A 315 10.23 -12.15 -24.71
N LEU A 316 9.23 -11.41 -25.20
CA LEU A 316 9.42 -10.36 -26.18
C LEU A 316 9.98 -9.12 -25.47
N ASP A 317 11.15 -8.65 -25.87
CA ASP A 317 11.86 -7.53 -25.25
C ASP A 317 11.13 -6.18 -25.45
N TRP A 318 10.18 -6.12 -26.38
CA TRP A 318 9.36 -4.95 -26.67
C TRP A 318 7.97 -4.97 -25.98
N VAL A 319 7.66 -6.00 -25.16
CA VAL A 319 6.42 -6.13 -24.39
C VAL A 319 6.71 -6.04 -22.90
N THR A 320 5.99 -5.20 -22.19
CA THR A 320 6.18 -5.05 -20.75
C THR A 320 4.87 -4.86 -20.00
N HIS A 321 4.86 -5.28 -18.72
CA HIS A 321 3.80 -5.02 -17.73
C HIS A 321 4.29 -4.10 -16.61
N ASP A 322 5.46 -3.49 -16.80
CA ASP A 322 6.17 -2.74 -15.78
C ASP A 322 6.66 -1.39 -16.32
N LEU A 323 6.44 -0.31 -15.56
CA LEU A 323 6.77 1.04 -15.97
C LEU A 323 8.30 1.25 -16.07
N ASN A 324 9.09 0.71 -15.13
CA ASN A 324 10.56 0.83 -15.19
C ASN A 324 11.14 0.16 -16.43
N LYS A 325 10.58 -0.98 -16.82
CA LYS A 325 11.00 -1.66 -18.06
C LYS A 325 10.61 -0.86 -19.29
N LEU A 326 9.44 -0.20 -19.27
CA LEU A 326 9.06 0.71 -20.34
C LEU A 326 10.04 1.87 -20.44
N GLU A 327 10.37 2.54 -19.35
CA GLU A 327 11.35 3.65 -19.32
C GLU A 327 12.72 3.20 -19.86
N SER A 328 13.20 2.04 -19.45
CA SER A 328 14.44 1.48 -19.97
C SER A 328 14.37 1.23 -21.48
N ARG A 329 13.23 0.76 -21.98
CA ARG A 329 13.01 0.55 -23.42
C ARG A 329 12.97 1.86 -24.17
N LEU A 330 12.29 2.89 -23.64
CA LEU A 330 12.24 4.23 -24.25
C LEU A 330 13.66 4.83 -24.37
N ALA A 331 14.46 4.74 -23.32
CA ALA A 331 15.83 5.21 -23.34
C ALA A 331 16.67 4.51 -24.44
N HIS A 332 16.49 3.20 -24.61
CA HIS A 332 17.13 2.42 -25.66
C HIS A 332 16.69 2.87 -27.07
N LEU A 333 15.38 3.04 -27.30
CA LEU A 333 14.85 3.49 -28.59
C LEU A 333 15.41 4.86 -28.98
N ILE A 334 15.50 5.79 -28.02
CA ILE A 334 16.02 7.14 -28.25
C ILE A 334 17.51 7.10 -28.57
N SER A 335 18.30 6.30 -27.83
CA SER A 335 19.73 6.17 -28.08
C SER A 335 20.00 5.59 -29.48
N HIS A 336 19.24 4.58 -29.90
CA HIS A 336 19.34 4.01 -31.25
C HIS A 336 18.99 5.04 -32.34
N GLN A 337 17.93 5.82 -32.14
CA GLN A 337 17.54 6.86 -33.09
C GLN A 337 18.62 7.95 -33.22
N GLN A 338 19.25 8.35 -32.13
CA GLN A 338 20.34 9.33 -32.16
C GLN A 338 21.54 8.83 -32.98
N HIS A 339 21.96 7.59 -32.78
CA HIS A 339 23.04 6.98 -33.57
C HIS A 339 22.68 6.81 -35.05
N ALA A 340 21.46 6.36 -35.36
CA ALA A 340 21.01 6.23 -36.74
C ALA A 340 20.95 7.58 -37.47
N ASN A 341 20.52 8.65 -36.79
CA ASN A 341 20.47 10.01 -37.36
C ASN A 341 21.88 10.60 -37.64
N GLU A 342 22.89 10.18 -36.88
CA GLU A 342 24.30 10.58 -37.13
C GLU A 342 24.88 9.93 -38.38
N VAL A 343 24.38 8.73 -38.73
CA VAL A 343 24.90 7.92 -39.87
C VAL A 343 24.15 8.21 -41.18
N GLU A 344 22.84 8.45 -41.14
CA GLU A 344 22.00 8.46 -42.36
C GLU A 344 21.45 9.85 -42.78
N GLU A 345 21.71 10.92 -42.05
CA GLU A 345 21.15 12.28 -42.31
C GLU A 345 19.61 12.36 -42.43
N ARG A 346 18.87 11.26 -42.20
CA ARG A 346 17.40 11.21 -42.27
C ARG A 346 16.83 10.74 -40.92
N ARG A 347 16.09 11.64 -40.25
CA ARG A 347 15.33 11.29 -39.04
C ARG A 347 14.19 10.37 -39.43
N GLN A 348 14.31 9.07 -39.13
CA GLN A 348 13.17 8.16 -39.17
C GLN A 348 12.33 8.35 -37.90
N PRO A 349 11.01 8.56 -38.02
CA PRO A 349 10.15 8.65 -36.84
C PRO A 349 10.11 7.29 -36.13
N ILE A 350 10.14 7.29 -34.78
CA ILE A 350 9.93 6.09 -33.99
C ILE A 350 8.48 5.64 -34.13
N ASP A 351 8.25 4.35 -34.36
CA ASP A 351 6.92 3.75 -34.37
C ASP A 351 6.21 3.99 -33.02
N PRO A 352 4.88 4.09 -32.98
CA PRO A 352 4.16 4.39 -31.75
C PRO A 352 4.35 3.32 -30.68
N VAL A 353 4.24 3.72 -29.41
CA VAL A 353 4.10 2.81 -28.27
C VAL A 353 2.61 2.52 -28.04
N LEU A 354 2.24 1.26 -27.96
CA LEU A 354 0.90 0.86 -27.54
C LEU A 354 0.83 0.77 -26.02
N VAL A 355 -0.03 1.58 -25.41
CA VAL A 355 -0.34 1.51 -23.96
C VAL A 355 -1.73 0.90 -23.77
N ILE A 356 -1.84 -0.14 -22.96
CA ILE A 356 -3.10 -0.82 -22.64
C ILE A 356 -3.42 -0.65 -21.18
N GLY A 357 -4.60 -0.10 -20.89
CA GLY A 357 -5.09 0.16 -19.54
C GLY A 357 -5.52 1.61 -19.36
N SER A 358 -6.21 1.90 -18.25
CA SER A 358 -6.77 3.22 -17.95
C SER A 358 -6.54 3.63 -16.49
N GLY A 359 -5.65 2.92 -15.80
CA GLY A 359 -5.22 3.27 -14.44
C GLY A 359 -4.10 4.30 -14.43
N LEU A 360 -3.64 4.62 -13.21
CA LEU A 360 -2.56 5.59 -12.98
C LEU A 360 -1.26 5.19 -13.71
N SER A 361 -0.88 3.91 -13.65
CA SER A 361 0.33 3.43 -14.34
C SER A 361 0.25 3.59 -15.86
N ALA A 362 -0.94 3.45 -16.46
CA ALA A 362 -1.12 3.71 -17.88
C ALA A 362 -1.00 5.21 -18.17
N ALA A 363 -1.53 6.07 -17.29
CA ALA A 363 -1.37 7.52 -17.41
C ALA A 363 0.10 7.95 -17.31
N ASP A 364 0.84 7.40 -16.35
CA ASP A 364 2.29 7.64 -16.19
C ASP A 364 3.04 7.19 -17.45
N ALA A 365 2.73 6.02 -18.01
CA ALA A 365 3.33 5.53 -19.25
C ALA A 365 3.04 6.46 -20.45
N ILE A 366 1.81 6.93 -20.60
CA ILE A 366 1.43 7.88 -21.67
C ILE A 366 2.24 9.17 -21.56
N MET A 367 2.38 9.69 -20.33
CA MET A 367 3.17 10.90 -20.10
C MET A 367 4.65 10.68 -20.41
N ALA A 368 5.23 9.58 -19.96
CA ALA A 368 6.62 9.21 -20.21
C ALA A 368 6.91 9.09 -21.71
N VAL A 369 6.09 8.35 -22.45
CA VAL A 369 6.24 8.17 -23.90
C VAL A 369 6.15 9.51 -24.63
N ARG A 370 5.16 10.34 -24.29
CA ARG A 370 4.96 11.65 -24.91
C ARG A 370 6.04 12.67 -24.55
N PHE A 371 6.59 12.59 -23.34
CA PHE A 371 7.73 13.41 -22.92
C PHE A 371 8.93 13.24 -23.86
N HIS A 372 9.13 12.03 -24.34
CA HIS A 372 10.17 11.71 -25.32
C HIS A 372 9.80 12.00 -26.78
N GLY A 373 8.62 12.58 -27.03
CA GLY A 373 8.17 12.90 -28.39
C GLY A 373 7.76 11.68 -29.22
N ILE A 374 7.54 10.51 -28.58
CA ILE A 374 7.13 9.27 -29.25
C ILE A 374 5.60 9.23 -29.33
N PRO A 375 5.01 8.79 -30.47
CA PRO A 375 3.57 8.64 -30.60
C PRO A 375 3.01 7.53 -29.68
N VAL A 376 1.78 7.74 -29.18
CA VAL A 376 1.06 6.79 -28.33
C VAL A 376 -0.20 6.30 -29.01
N LEU A 377 -0.38 4.99 -29.07
CA LEU A 377 -1.68 4.33 -29.26
C LEU A 377 -2.18 3.90 -27.88
N HIS A 378 -3.37 4.32 -27.48
CA HIS A 378 -3.89 4.04 -26.14
C HIS A 378 -5.18 3.22 -26.22
N ALA A 379 -5.09 1.92 -25.93
CA ALA A 379 -6.23 1.01 -25.90
C ALA A 379 -6.78 0.85 -24.46
N PHE A 380 -8.07 1.08 -24.28
CA PHE A 380 -8.74 0.97 -23.00
C PHE A 380 -10.21 0.56 -23.19
N ARG A 381 -10.81 -0.02 -22.14
CA ARG A 381 -12.21 -0.46 -22.17
C ARG A 381 -13.14 0.73 -22.34
N ASP A 382 -14.09 0.64 -23.26
CA ASP A 382 -15.16 1.62 -23.40
C ASP A 382 -16.29 1.27 -22.44
N SER A 383 -16.59 2.20 -21.53
CA SER A 383 -17.67 2.04 -20.54
C SER A 383 -19.03 2.49 -21.06
N SER A 384 -19.11 3.12 -22.26
CA SER A 384 -20.37 3.62 -22.81
C SER A 384 -21.36 2.50 -23.17
N ASN A 385 -20.86 1.30 -23.46
CA ASN A 385 -21.69 0.15 -23.84
C ASN A 385 -22.16 -0.72 -22.65
N GLU A 386 -21.61 -0.53 -21.43
CA GLU A 386 -22.01 -1.28 -20.23
C GLU A 386 -23.20 -0.65 -19.50
N TRP A 387 -23.56 0.59 -19.82
CA TRP A 387 -24.64 1.35 -19.12
C TRP A 387 -26.04 0.78 -19.35
N ASN A 388 -26.23 -0.07 -20.36
CA ASN A 388 -27.56 -0.59 -20.72
C ASN A 388 -27.89 -1.96 -20.09
N LYS A 389 -27.05 -2.57 -19.24
CA LYS A 389 -27.23 -3.96 -18.78
C LYS A 389 -27.43 -4.20 -17.29
N SER A 390 -27.31 -3.21 -16.41
CA SER A 390 -27.61 -3.43 -15.00
C SER A 390 -28.16 -2.17 -14.30
N ASN A 391 -29.36 -2.31 -13.74
CA ASN A 391 -30.07 -1.28 -12.97
C ASN A 391 -29.57 -1.14 -11.52
N ASP A 392 -28.44 -1.75 -11.14
CA ASP A 392 -27.93 -1.74 -9.78
C ASP A 392 -26.46 -1.31 -9.73
N GLU A 393 -26.24 -0.29 -8.88
CA GLU A 393 -24.97 0.31 -8.46
C GLU A 393 -24.16 0.98 -9.58
N LYS A 394 -23.97 2.29 -9.42
CA LYS A 394 -23.05 3.15 -10.18
C LYS A 394 -21.73 2.45 -10.44
N ILE A 395 -21.61 1.74 -11.55
CA ILE A 395 -20.32 1.36 -12.09
C ILE A 395 -19.61 2.68 -12.39
N ARG A 396 -18.72 3.09 -11.50
CA ARG A 396 -17.84 4.24 -11.74
C ARG A 396 -17.09 3.94 -13.03
N THR A 397 -17.31 4.74 -14.04
CA THR A 397 -16.65 4.59 -15.32
C THR A 397 -15.13 4.67 -15.13
N ILE A 398 -14.38 4.07 -16.03
CA ILE A 398 -12.90 4.11 -16.02
C ILE A 398 -12.38 5.55 -16.01
N TYR A 399 -13.10 6.45 -16.68
CA TYR A 399 -12.86 7.90 -16.68
C TYR A 399 -12.95 8.53 -15.27
N ASP A 400 -13.83 8.01 -14.40
CA ASP A 400 -14.06 8.60 -13.07
C ASP A 400 -12.82 8.53 -12.16
N ARG A 401 -11.92 7.60 -12.39
CA ARG A 401 -10.71 7.47 -11.56
C ARG A 401 -9.75 8.64 -11.75
N LEU A 402 -9.45 9.01 -13.00
CA LEU A 402 -8.56 10.14 -13.28
C LEU A 402 -9.29 11.47 -13.08
N GLN A 403 -10.56 11.53 -13.46
CA GLN A 403 -11.41 12.71 -13.28
C GLN A 403 -11.68 13.03 -11.79
N GLY A 404 -11.80 12.02 -10.96
CA GLY A 404 -12.07 12.18 -9.52
C GLY A 404 -10.89 12.71 -8.71
N LEU A 405 -9.69 12.81 -9.31
CA LEU A 405 -8.54 13.42 -8.68
C LEU A 405 -8.60 14.96 -8.84
N PRO A 406 -8.40 15.77 -7.79
CA PRO A 406 -8.39 17.23 -7.91
C PRO A 406 -7.34 17.72 -8.91
N SER A 407 -7.76 18.48 -9.93
CA SER A 407 -6.85 18.95 -11.00
C SER A 407 -5.72 19.84 -10.50
N SER A 408 -5.95 20.57 -9.39
CA SER A 408 -4.92 21.40 -8.75
C SER A 408 -3.78 20.57 -8.13
N MET A 409 -4.04 19.32 -7.75
CA MET A 409 -3.04 18.43 -7.15
C MET A 409 -2.47 17.42 -8.16
N TYR A 410 -3.25 17.09 -9.18
CA TYR A 410 -2.94 16.03 -10.16
C TYR A 410 -3.14 16.49 -11.60
N PRO A 411 -2.53 17.62 -12.00
CA PRO A 411 -2.75 18.21 -13.33
C PRO A 411 -2.35 17.26 -14.47
N GLU A 412 -1.35 16.42 -14.25
CA GLU A 412 -0.86 15.43 -15.21
C GLU A 412 -1.91 14.35 -15.50
N TYR A 413 -2.60 13.85 -14.50
CA TYR A 413 -3.64 12.83 -14.68
C TYR A 413 -4.89 13.42 -15.31
N HIS A 414 -5.24 14.66 -14.97
CA HIS A 414 -6.30 15.39 -15.67
C HIS A 414 -5.97 15.58 -17.15
N LYS A 415 -4.70 15.83 -17.46
CA LYS A 415 -4.27 15.97 -18.86
C LYS A 415 -4.46 14.69 -19.65
N VAL A 416 -4.16 13.53 -19.05
CA VAL A 416 -4.41 12.23 -19.68
C VAL A 416 -5.92 11.99 -19.83
N TYR A 417 -6.73 12.34 -18.82
CA TYR A 417 -8.18 12.26 -18.91
C TYR A 417 -8.72 13.10 -20.09
N GLU A 418 -8.27 14.36 -20.24
CA GLU A 418 -8.66 15.22 -21.38
C GLU A 418 -8.30 14.58 -22.72
N MET A 419 -7.11 14.00 -22.86
CA MET A 419 -6.68 13.29 -24.07
C MET A 419 -7.57 12.09 -24.39
N MET A 420 -7.96 11.33 -23.37
CA MET A 420 -8.88 10.18 -23.52
C MET A 420 -10.27 10.65 -23.96
N ALA A 421 -10.81 11.69 -23.35
CA ALA A 421 -12.14 12.25 -23.63
C ALA A 421 -12.23 12.88 -25.01
N ASP A 422 -11.15 13.52 -25.47
CA ASP A 422 -11.03 14.17 -26.78
C ASP A 422 -10.73 13.18 -27.93
N GLY A 423 -10.43 11.93 -27.61
CA GLY A 423 -10.02 10.93 -28.60
C GLY A 423 -8.64 11.17 -29.21
N GLY A 424 -7.95 12.21 -28.79
CA GLY A 424 -6.66 12.64 -29.33
C GLY A 424 -6.74 13.70 -30.43
N THR A 425 -7.90 14.26 -30.73
CA THR A 425 -8.11 15.21 -31.81
C THR A 425 -7.22 16.46 -31.68
N ASN A 426 -7.10 17.01 -30.46
CA ASN A 426 -6.29 18.19 -30.17
C ASN A 426 -4.90 17.84 -29.61
N TYR A 427 -4.54 16.58 -29.58
CA TYR A 427 -3.29 16.10 -28.96
C TYR A 427 -2.42 15.35 -29.97
N PRO A 428 -1.52 16.04 -30.67
CA PRO A 428 -0.57 15.40 -31.57
C PRO A 428 0.25 14.34 -30.78
N LEU A 429 0.60 13.27 -31.43
CA LEU A 429 1.31 12.12 -30.85
C LEU A 429 0.47 11.29 -29.85
N TYR A 430 -0.86 11.46 -29.80
CA TYR A 430 -1.74 10.62 -29.03
C TYR A 430 -2.97 10.21 -29.83
N LYS A 431 -3.28 8.90 -29.83
CA LYS A 431 -4.48 8.36 -30.45
C LYS A 431 -5.20 7.44 -29.46
N ALA A 432 -6.42 7.80 -29.07
CA ALA A 432 -7.28 6.95 -28.27
C ALA A 432 -7.89 5.82 -29.12
N LEU A 433 -7.95 4.62 -28.55
CA LEU A 433 -8.57 3.42 -29.09
C LEU A 433 -9.54 2.84 -28.05
N PRO A 434 -10.66 3.53 -27.77
CA PRO A 434 -11.65 3.07 -26.80
C PRO A 434 -12.33 1.80 -27.29
N GLY A 435 -12.47 0.78 -26.41
CA GLY A 435 -13.10 -0.49 -26.73
C GLY A 435 -12.27 -1.45 -27.59
N TYR A 436 -11.09 -1.03 -28.03
CA TYR A 436 -10.20 -1.95 -28.77
C TYR A 436 -9.63 -3.03 -27.85
N THR A 437 -9.56 -4.26 -28.37
CA THR A 437 -9.03 -5.42 -27.66
C THR A 437 -7.79 -5.95 -28.37
N LEU A 438 -6.69 -6.14 -27.64
CA LEU A 438 -5.49 -6.77 -28.19
C LEU A 438 -5.73 -8.26 -28.38
N LEU A 439 -5.55 -8.74 -29.61
CA LEU A 439 -5.76 -10.15 -29.99
C LEU A 439 -4.45 -10.95 -29.95
N GLY A 440 -3.35 -10.34 -30.37
CA GLY A 440 -2.07 -11.04 -30.41
C GLY A 440 -0.89 -10.12 -30.64
N LEU A 441 0.28 -10.64 -30.28
CA LEU A 441 1.59 -10.04 -30.40
C LEU A 441 2.43 -10.87 -31.35
N THR A 442 2.89 -10.31 -32.46
CA THR A 442 3.69 -11.02 -33.46
C THR A 442 4.94 -10.21 -33.78
N ALA A 443 6.09 -10.87 -33.80
CA ALA A 443 7.26 -10.33 -34.49
C ALA A 443 7.18 -10.87 -35.93
N ASN A 444 6.78 -10.05 -36.89
CA ASN A 444 6.71 -10.49 -38.27
C ASN A 444 8.11 -10.72 -38.83
N ASP A 445 8.40 -11.97 -39.16
CA ASP A 445 9.42 -12.30 -40.14
C ASP A 445 8.81 -12.07 -41.54
N THR A 446 8.63 -10.81 -41.94
CA THR A 446 8.29 -10.56 -43.36
C THR A 446 9.57 -10.70 -44.15
N ASP A 447 9.63 -11.79 -44.94
CA ASP A 447 10.57 -12.00 -46.00
C ASP A 447 10.36 -10.92 -47.12
N PHE A 448 10.85 -9.71 -46.88
CA PHE A 448 11.13 -8.77 -47.97
C PHE A 448 12.64 -8.57 -48.02
N ILE A 449 13.21 -9.22 -49.01
CA ILE A 449 14.61 -9.09 -49.42
C ILE A 449 14.77 -7.71 -50.06
N ASP A 450 15.11 -6.71 -49.25
CA ASP A 450 15.88 -5.57 -49.71
C ASP A 450 17.24 -5.62 -49.00
N GLY A 451 18.30 -5.55 -49.75
CA GLY A 451 19.68 -5.90 -49.43
C GLY A 451 20.38 -5.17 -48.26
N ALA A 452 19.66 -4.81 -47.23
CA ALA A 452 20.17 -4.27 -45.98
C ALA A 452 19.41 -4.97 -44.84
N GLY A 453 20.08 -5.73 -44.04
CA GLY A 453 19.75 -6.55 -42.88
C GLY A 453 18.29 -6.54 -42.38
N PHE A 454 17.78 -7.73 -42.04
CA PHE A 454 16.42 -7.95 -41.51
C PHE A 454 16.16 -7.17 -40.22
N GLU A 455 15.45 -6.05 -40.27
CA GLU A 455 14.87 -5.43 -39.08
C GLU A 455 13.50 -6.07 -38.80
N LYS A 456 13.41 -6.82 -37.72
CA LYS A 456 12.14 -7.36 -37.20
C LYS A 456 11.34 -6.21 -36.59
N HIS A 457 10.26 -5.80 -37.24
CA HIS A 457 9.37 -4.79 -36.70
C HIS A 457 8.27 -5.44 -35.84
N PRO A 458 8.12 -5.05 -34.56
CA PRO A 458 7.01 -5.50 -33.73
C PRO A 458 5.66 -5.10 -34.33
N MET A 459 4.76 -6.07 -34.41
CA MET A 459 3.39 -5.89 -34.90
C MET A 459 2.37 -6.35 -33.87
N VAL A 460 1.29 -5.59 -33.74
CA VAL A 460 0.16 -5.95 -32.88
C VAL A 460 -1.13 -5.99 -33.68
N THR A 461 -2.00 -6.94 -33.34
CA THR A 461 -3.35 -7.02 -33.90
C THR A 461 -4.36 -6.60 -32.84
N LEU A 462 -5.09 -5.51 -33.12
CA LEU A 462 -6.18 -5.01 -32.29
C LEU A 462 -7.50 -5.22 -33.02
N VAL A 463 -8.52 -5.62 -32.26
CA VAL A 463 -9.91 -5.72 -32.74
C VAL A 463 -10.68 -4.52 -32.21
N ASP A 464 -11.35 -3.80 -33.12
CA ASP A 464 -12.19 -2.66 -32.77
C ASP A 464 -13.55 -3.11 -32.18
N PRO A 465 -14.38 -2.17 -31.68
CA PRO A 465 -15.69 -2.49 -31.13
C PRO A 465 -16.66 -3.14 -32.13
N ASP A 466 -16.45 -2.95 -33.43
CA ASP A 466 -17.25 -3.52 -34.49
C ASP A 466 -16.79 -4.92 -34.91
N GLY A 467 -15.70 -5.42 -34.29
CA GLY A 467 -15.15 -6.75 -34.54
C GLY A 467 -14.16 -6.82 -35.69
N CYS A 468 -13.73 -5.68 -36.26
CA CYS A 468 -12.74 -5.66 -37.33
C CYS A 468 -11.33 -5.69 -36.76
N ALA A 469 -10.47 -6.54 -37.34
CA ALA A 469 -9.08 -6.65 -36.94
C ALA A 469 -8.20 -5.63 -37.68
N HIS A 470 -7.34 -4.94 -36.94
CA HIS A 470 -6.39 -3.94 -37.41
C HIS A 470 -4.98 -4.30 -36.97
N ALA A 471 -4.03 -4.26 -37.89
CA ALA A 471 -2.62 -4.46 -37.60
C ALA A 471 -1.91 -3.12 -37.45
N PHE A 472 -1.11 -2.98 -36.41
CA PHE A 472 -0.31 -1.78 -36.14
C PHE A 472 1.15 -2.14 -35.93
N ARG A 473 2.05 -1.37 -36.56
CA ARG A 473 3.47 -1.36 -36.20
C ARG A 473 3.65 -0.58 -34.92
N VAL A 474 4.46 -1.11 -34.00
CA VAL A 474 4.75 -0.48 -32.72
C VAL A 474 6.22 -0.63 -32.35
N SER A 475 6.75 0.27 -31.55
CA SER A 475 8.12 0.17 -31.01
C SER A 475 8.17 -0.54 -29.66
N ALA A 476 7.06 -0.48 -28.92
CA ALA A 476 6.87 -1.19 -27.65
C ALA A 476 5.38 -1.35 -27.32
N VAL A 477 5.08 -2.30 -26.43
CA VAL A 477 3.74 -2.49 -25.84
C VAL A 477 3.85 -2.49 -24.33
N ALA A 478 3.05 -1.64 -23.67
CA ALA A 478 2.92 -1.57 -22.22
C ALA A 478 1.52 -2.03 -21.79
N ILE A 479 1.41 -3.22 -21.20
CA ILE A 479 0.15 -3.80 -20.71
C ILE A 479 0.03 -3.47 -19.22
N LEU A 480 -0.65 -2.37 -18.89
CA LEU A 480 -0.73 -1.78 -17.55
C LEU A 480 -2.15 -1.87 -16.97
N ILE A 481 -2.62 -3.11 -16.81
CA ILE A 481 -3.98 -3.43 -16.38
C ILE A 481 -4.10 -3.80 -14.90
N GLY A 482 -3.10 -3.44 -14.10
CA GLY A 482 -3.05 -3.62 -12.66
C GLY A 482 -2.27 -4.86 -12.23
N TYR A 483 -2.31 -5.11 -10.93
CA TYR A 483 -1.52 -6.16 -10.26
C TYR A 483 -2.41 -7.01 -9.37
N LYS A 484 -1.91 -8.19 -9.01
CA LYS A 484 -2.50 -9.13 -8.05
C LYS A 484 -1.45 -9.60 -7.04
N PRO A 485 -1.87 -10.04 -5.82
CA PRO A 485 -0.94 -10.62 -4.85
C PRO A 485 -0.39 -11.96 -5.34
N ASP A 486 0.87 -12.25 -4.98
CA ASP A 486 1.43 -13.60 -5.05
C ASP A 486 1.16 -14.30 -3.70
N LEU A 487 0.18 -15.17 -3.66
CA LEU A 487 -0.18 -15.97 -2.50
C LEU A 487 0.14 -17.47 -2.68
N SER A 488 1.02 -17.81 -3.63
CA SER A 488 1.43 -19.19 -3.94
C SER A 488 2.02 -19.95 -2.73
N TYR A 489 2.45 -19.22 -1.71
CA TYR A 489 2.91 -19.78 -0.45
C TYR A 489 1.77 -20.24 0.48
N LEU A 490 0.51 -19.93 0.18
CA LEU A 490 -0.68 -20.41 0.88
C LEU A 490 -1.31 -21.58 0.13
N LYS A 491 -2.04 -22.41 0.84
CA LYS A 491 -2.82 -23.49 0.22
C LYS A 491 -3.83 -22.91 -0.77
N ALA A 492 -3.83 -23.43 -1.98
CA ALA A 492 -4.73 -22.99 -3.08
C ALA A 492 -4.69 -21.46 -3.29
N ASP A 493 -3.49 -20.85 -3.22
CA ASP A 493 -3.28 -19.41 -3.41
C ASP A 493 -4.17 -18.52 -2.53
N GLY A 494 -4.51 -19.02 -1.32
CA GLY A 494 -5.37 -18.33 -0.37
C GLY A 494 -6.87 -18.31 -0.73
N ILE A 495 -7.30 -19.03 -1.79
CA ILE A 495 -8.73 -19.17 -2.12
C ILE A 495 -9.47 -19.71 -0.90
N GLY A 496 -10.62 -19.09 -0.58
CA GLY A 496 -11.39 -19.39 0.62
C GLY A 496 -11.12 -18.49 1.82
N LEU A 497 -10.02 -17.71 1.83
CA LEU A 497 -9.75 -16.73 2.91
C LEU A 497 -10.44 -15.38 2.68
N GLY A 498 -10.91 -15.09 1.47
CA GLY A 498 -11.56 -13.85 1.12
C GLY A 498 -13.05 -13.79 1.49
N LYS A 499 -13.64 -12.60 1.33
CA LYS A 499 -15.07 -12.36 1.51
C LYS A 499 -15.92 -13.32 0.65
N TYR A 500 -15.50 -13.53 -0.60
CA TYR A 500 -16.13 -14.47 -1.53
C TYR A 500 -15.27 -15.73 -1.65
N PHE A 501 -15.81 -16.85 -1.19
CA PHE A 501 -15.07 -18.11 -0.99
C PHE A 501 -14.41 -18.67 -2.24
N GLU A 502 -15.09 -18.59 -3.41
CA GLU A 502 -14.59 -19.20 -4.65
C GLU A 502 -13.76 -18.26 -5.52
N LYS A 503 -13.63 -16.99 -5.13
CA LYS A 503 -12.89 -15.99 -5.90
C LYS A 503 -11.45 -15.91 -5.44
N PRO A 504 -10.50 -15.63 -6.34
CA PRO A 504 -9.14 -15.29 -5.98
C PRO A 504 -9.10 -14.06 -5.05
N ILE A 505 -8.09 -14.00 -4.20
CA ILE A 505 -7.86 -12.84 -3.35
C ILE A 505 -7.46 -11.63 -4.21
N ASP A 506 -8.15 -10.53 -3.97
CA ASP A 506 -7.90 -9.23 -4.57
C ASP A 506 -8.18 -8.13 -3.56
N GLY A 507 -7.23 -7.22 -3.36
CA GLY A 507 -7.30 -6.18 -2.31
C GLY A 507 -8.44 -5.17 -2.47
N LYS A 508 -9.18 -5.19 -3.58
CA LYS A 508 -10.31 -4.30 -3.86
C LYS A 508 -11.65 -5.03 -3.91
N SER A 509 -11.70 -6.14 -4.66
CA SER A 509 -12.94 -6.86 -4.93
C SER A 509 -13.18 -8.06 -4.02
N ASN A 510 -12.10 -8.71 -3.54
CA ASN A 510 -12.16 -9.87 -2.66
C ASN A 510 -10.99 -9.90 -1.66
N PRO A 511 -10.90 -8.93 -0.73
CA PRO A 511 -9.84 -8.93 0.27
C PRO A 511 -9.97 -10.12 1.22
N ILE A 512 -8.83 -10.51 1.83
CA ILE A 512 -8.81 -11.49 2.92
C ILE A 512 -9.72 -11.00 4.05
N GLU A 513 -10.62 -11.87 4.53
CA GLU A 513 -11.55 -11.54 5.59
C GLU A 513 -10.89 -11.69 6.96
N VAL A 514 -10.88 -10.60 7.71
CA VAL A 514 -10.30 -10.53 9.05
C VAL A 514 -11.31 -9.94 10.04
N ASP A 515 -11.12 -10.23 11.32
CA ASP A 515 -11.83 -9.55 12.40
C ASP A 515 -11.37 -8.09 12.48
N ASP A 516 -12.29 -7.16 12.56
CA ASP A 516 -12.05 -5.71 12.45
C ASP A 516 -11.21 -5.12 13.59
N PHE A 517 -11.11 -5.83 14.73
CA PHE A 517 -10.40 -5.38 15.93
C PHE A 517 -9.12 -6.14 16.23
N THR A 518 -8.95 -7.33 15.64
CA THR A 518 -7.77 -8.15 15.87
C THR A 518 -6.93 -8.35 14.62
N TYR A 519 -7.52 -8.16 13.43
CA TYR A 519 -6.93 -8.48 12.13
C TYR A 519 -6.55 -9.96 11.98
N GLU A 520 -7.11 -10.84 12.84
CA GLU A 520 -6.98 -12.28 12.68
C GLU A 520 -7.87 -12.75 11.53
N VAL A 521 -7.33 -13.63 10.68
CA VAL A 521 -8.04 -14.14 9.49
C VAL A 521 -9.17 -15.06 9.96
N THR A 522 -10.42 -14.67 9.69
CA THR A 522 -11.62 -15.36 10.20
C THR A 522 -11.81 -16.78 9.64
N LYS A 523 -11.37 -16.99 8.39
CA LYS A 523 -11.48 -18.25 7.67
C LYS A 523 -10.18 -19.07 7.67
N ALA A 524 -9.24 -18.73 8.55
CA ALA A 524 -8.00 -19.48 8.68
C ALA A 524 -8.26 -20.90 9.22
N PRO A 525 -7.52 -21.92 8.77
CA PRO A 525 -7.68 -23.28 9.25
C PRO A 525 -7.27 -23.44 10.73
N ARG A 526 -6.55 -22.48 11.27
CA ARG A 526 -6.09 -22.41 12.67
C ARG A 526 -5.91 -20.96 13.09
N SER A 527 -6.12 -20.65 14.37
CA SER A 527 -5.87 -19.33 14.95
C SER A 527 -4.39 -18.92 14.86
N GLY A 528 -4.14 -17.62 14.98
CA GLY A 528 -2.80 -17.02 14.91
C GLY A 528 -2.32 -16.71 13.50
N LEU A 529 -3.20 -16.72 12.49
CA LEU A 529 -2.94 -16.15 11.17
C LEU A 529 -3.60 -14.76 11.10
N TYR A 530 -2.81 -13.76 10.79
CA TYR A 530 -3.24 -12.37 10.64
C TYR A 530 -2.95 -11.88 9.24
N ALA A 531 -3.67 -10.88 8.78
CA ALA A 531 -3.37 -10.18 7.55
C ALA A 531 -3.58 -8.68 7.74
N LEU A 532 -2.82 -7.83 7.02
CA LEU A 532 -2.95 -6.38 7.10
C LEU A 532 -2.59 -5.70 5.77
N GLY A 533 -2.91 -4.42 5.68
CA GLY A 533 -2.63 -3.58 4.51
C GLY A 533 -3.51 -3.94 3.31
N PRO A 534 -3.01 -3.80 2.07
CA PRO A 534 -3.81 -4.02 0.86
C PRO A 534 -4.46 -5.40 0.75
N LEU A 535 -3.87 -6.45 1.38
CA LEU A 535 -4.46 -7.79 1.40
C LEU A 535 -5.84 -7.85 2.05
N VAL A 536 -6.10 -6.95 2.99
CA VAL A 536 -7.39 -6.87 3.71
C VAL A 536 -8.24 -5.67 3.26
N GLY A 537 -7.81 -4.95 2.22
CA GLY A 537 -8.51 -3.78 1.69
C GLY A 537 -8.07 -2.44 2.29
N ASP A 538 -7.12 -2.41 3.22
CA ASP A 538 -6.53 -1.18 3.75
C ASP A 538 -5.49 -0.64 2.76
N ASN A 539 -5.97 -0.03 1.66
CA ASN A 539 -5.14 0.32 0.51
C ASN A 539 -4.33 1.62 0.66
N PHE A 540 -4.51 2.36 1.75
CA PHE A 540 -3.73 3.57 2.04
C PHE A 540 -2.70 3.31 3.13
N VAL A 541 -1.49 3.84 2.96
CA VAL A 541 -0.39 3.69 3.93
C VAL A 541 -0.82 4.12 5.33
N ARG A 542 -1.56 5.23 5.45
CA ARG A 542 -2.06 5.76 6.73
C ARG A 542 -2.92 4.78 7.53
N TYR A 543 -3.59 3.81 6.87
CA TYR A 543 -4.45 2.82 7.54
C TYR A 543 -3.67 1.60 8.05
N ILE A 544 -2.48 1.34 7.52
CA ILE A 544 -1.67 0.17 7.92
C ILE A 544 -1.29 0.22 9.40
N LEU A 545 -1.11 1.43 9.94
CA LEU A 545 -0.80 1.64 11.35
C LEU A 545 -1.85 1.03 12.28
N GLY A 546 -3.14 1.20 11.95
CA GLY A 546 -4.24 0.65 12.74
C GLY A 546 -4.26 -0.88 12.74
N GLY A 547 -4.03 -1.52 11.59
CA GLY A 547 -3.90 -2.98 11.50
C GLY A 547 -2.73 -3.51 12.32
N ALA A 548 -1.58 -2.85 12.23
CA ALA A 548 -0.40 -3.21 13.03
C ALA A 548 -0.64 -3.05 14.54
N PHE A 549 -1.38 -2.01 14.94
CA PHE A 549 -1.77 -1.77 16.32
C PHE A 549 -2.76 -2.82 16.82
N ALA A 550 -3.78 -3.16 16.04
CA ALA A 550 -4.77 -4.21 16.35
C ALA A 550 -4.09 -5.56 16.64
N ILE A 551 -3.18 -5.96 15.75
CA ILE A 551 -2.41 -7.21 15.91
C ILE A 551 -1.57 -7.18 17.19
N LEU A 552 -0.88 -6.07 17.47
CA LEU A 552 -0.10 -5.91 18.70
C LEU A 552 -0.97 -6.13 19.94
N VAL A 553 -2.10 -5.39 20.04
CA VAL A 553 -3.01 -5.48 21.19
C VAL A 553 -3.55 -6.89 21.37
N HIS A 554 -3.96 -7.54 20.29
CA HIS A 554 -4.45 -8.92 20.36
C HIS A 554 -3.35 -9.90 20.81
N ILE A 555 -2.13 -9.75 20.31
CA ILE A 555 -1.00 -10.58 20.75
C ILE A 555 -0.71 -10.40 22.24
N LEU A 556 -0.71 -9.18 22.74
CA LEU A 556 -0.44 -8.88 24.15
C LEU A 556 -1.51 -9.48 25.06
N ASN A 557 -2.79 -9.30 24.71
CA ASN A 557 -3.92 -9.81 25.50
C ASN A 557 -4.01 -11.34 25.51
N THR A 558 -3.62 -12.01 24.40
CA THR A 558 -3.64 -13.48 24.31
C THR A 558 -2.35 -14.16 24.79
N SER A 559 -1.29 -13.39 25.08
CA SER A 559 -0.01 -13.92 25.56
C SER A 559 0.17 -13.81 27.07
N SER A 560 -0.72 -13.11 27.78
CA SER A 560 -0.72 -13.09 29.25
C SER A 560 -1.20 -14.45 29.75
N PRO A 561 -0.50 -15.12 30.72
CA PRO A 561 -1.06 -16.28 31.38
C PRO A 561 -2.36 -15.83 32.07
N SER A 562 -3.47 -16.48 31.76
CA SER A 562 -4.70 -16.36 32.53
C SER A 562 -4.33 -16.74 34.00
N PHE A 563 -4.31 -15.75 34.87
CA PHE A 563 -4.38 -16.02 36.30
C PHE A 563 -5.81 -16.53 36.56
N THR A 564 -5.97 -17.86 36.53
CA THR A 564 -7.09 -18.55 37.15
C THR A 564 -6.79 -18.71 38.63
#